data_184b271cc78df8f527bcefda6ba86944
#
_entry.id   184b271cc78df8f527bcefda6ba86944
#
_cell.length_a   1.000
_cell.length_b   1.000
_cell.length_c   1.000
_cell.angle_alpha   90.00
_cell.angle_beta   90.00
_cell.angle_gamma   90.00
#
_symmetry.space_group_name_H-M   'P 1'
#
loop_
_entity.id
_entity.type
_entity.pdbx_description
1 polymer ?
#
loop_
_entity_poly.entity_id
_entity_poly.type
_entity_poly.pdbx_seq_one_letter_code
_entity_poly.pdbx_strand_id
1 'polypeptide(L)'
;MDTLSILTDFYTNYDEEGRLLSRHGCVEYLTTMRYIEKYLRPGMRVLEIGAATGRYSHALAQSGYRVDAVELVQHNIDLFKKNSMPGENVTIRQGDARDLSCFIMIPLI
;
A
#
# COMPACT_ATOMS: atom_id res chain seq x y z
N MET A 1 9.64 -11.56 -22.51
CA MET A 1 9.50 -10.52 -21.50
C MET A 1 9.03 -11.19 -20.22
N ASP A 2 9.69 -10.92 -19.11
CA ASP A 2 9.32 -11.56 -17.85
C ASP A 2 8.11 -10.87 -17.20
N THR A 3 7.54 -11.51 -16.20
CA THR A 3 6.35 -11.02 -15.49
C THR A 3 6.59 -9.64 -14.87
N LEU A 4 7.78 -9.41 -14.31
CA LEU A 4 8.11 -8.12 -13.68
C LEU A 4 8.11 -6.99 -14.72
N SER A 5 8.72 -7.21 -15.89
CA SER A 5 8.74 -6.20 -16.96
C SER A 5 7.33 -5.84 -17.44
N ILE A 6 6.48 -6.86 -17.62
CA ILE A 6 5.10 -6.65 -18.06
C ILE A 6 4.31 -5.83 -17.03
N LEU A 7 4.42 -6.18 -15.76
CA LEU A 7 3.73 -5.47 -14.69
C LEU A 7 4.27 -4.04 -14.53
N THR A 8 5.58 -3.87 -14.63
CA THR A 8 6.21 -2.55 -14.53
C THR A 8 5.72 -1.65 -15.63
N ASP A 9 5.69 -2.13 -16.88
CA ASP A 9 5.19 -1.34 -18.01
C ASP A 9 3.72 -0.98 -17.85
N PHE A 10 2.89 -1.94 -17.41
CA PHE A 10 1.47 -1.71 -17.20
C PHE A 10 1.24 -0.62 -16.18
N TYR A 11 1.81 -0.73 -14.98
CA TYR A 11 1.56 0.22 -13.89
C TYR A 11 2.28 1.56 -14.08
N THR A 12 3.39 1.60 -14.81
CA THR A 12 4.04 2.86 -15.14
C THR A 12 3.16 3.73 -16.04
N ASN A 13 2.40 3.10 -16.94
CA ASN A 13 1.54 3.80 -17.88
C ASN A 13 0.08 3.87 -17.43
N TYR A 14 -0.28 3.23 -16.31
CA TYR A 14 -1.64 3.21 -15.78
C TYR A 14 -1.80 4.26 -14.68
N ASP A 15 -2.85 5.06 -14.77
CA ASP A 15 -3.15 6.07 -13.77
C ASP A 15 -3.88 5.45 -12.58
N GLU A 16 -3.12 4.84 -11.66
CA GLU A 16 -3.66 4.22 -10.46
C GLU A 16 -4.29 5.24 -9.53
N GLU A 17 -3.68 6.42 -9.37
CA GLU A 17 -4.26 7.48 -8.54
C GLU A 17 -5.57 7.99 -9.13
N GLY A 18 -5.61 8.20 -10.45
CA GLY A 18 -6.84 8.60 -11.12
C GLY A 18 -7.94 7.58 -10.98
N ARG A 19 -7.61 6.29 -11.07
CA ARG A 19 -8.57 5.21 -10.83
C ARG A 19 -9.14 5.27 -9.41
N LEU A 20 -8.29 5.47 -8.42
CA LEU A 20 -8.72 5.54 -7.02
C LEU A 20 -9.56 6.78 -6.73
N LEU A 21 -9.34 7.88 -7.47
CA LEU A 21 -10.10 9.11 -7.32
C LEU A 21 -11.40 9.13 -8.13
N SER A 22 -11.62 8.15 -9.00
CA SER A 22 -12.86 8.02 -9.76
C SER A 22 -14.03 7.70 -8.82
N ARG A 23 -15.26 7.87 -9.31
CA ARG A 23 -16.46 7.55 -8.53
C ARG A 23 -16.46 6.12 -8.03
N HIS A 24 -16.15 5.17 -8.92
CA HIS A 24 -16.08 3.75 -8.56
C HIS A 24 -14.93 3.48 -7.59
N GLY A 25 -13.78 4.09 -7.84
CA GLY A 25 -12.62 3.97 -6.96
C GLY A 25 -12.88 4.52 -5.57
N CYS A 26 -13.63 5.63 -5.44
CA CYS A 26 -14.01 6.18 -4.14
C CYS A 26 -14.93 5.24 -3.37
N VAL A 27 -15.91 4.62 -4.04
CA VAL A 27 -16.81 3.65 -3.40
C VAL A 27 -16.03 2.42 -2.93
N GLU A 28 -15.18 1.89 -3.80
CA GLU A 28 -14.30 0.76 -3.47
C GLU A 28 -13.43 1.08 -2.26
N TYR A 29 -12.80 2.24 -2.25
CA TYR A 29 -11.94 2.69 -1.17
C TYR A 29 -12.71 2.78 0.16
N LEU A 30 -13.84 3.46 0.17
CA LEU A 30 -14.62 3.66 1.40
C LEU A 30 -15.14 2.33 1.94
N THR A 31 -15.59 1.44 1.06
CA THR A 31 -16.07 0.12 1.45
C THR A 31 -14.94 -0.72 2.04
N THR A 32 -13.79 -0.73 1.37
CA THR A 32 -12.62 -1.49 1.82
C THR A 32 -12.11 -0.97 3.16
N MET A 33 -12.00 0.36 3.32
CA MET A 33 -11.57 0.97 4.58
C MET A 33 -12.52 0.64 5.72
N ARG A 34 -13.83 0.63 5.48
CA ARG A 34 -14.81 0.25 6.49
C ARG A 34 -14.61 -1.19 6.95
N TYR A 35 -14.33 -2.10 6.01
CA TYR A 35 -14.02 -3.49 6.35
C TYR A 35 -12.74 -3.62 7.14
N ILE A 36 -11.68 -2.94 6.74
CA ILE A 36 -10.40 -2.97 7.43
C ILE A 36 -10.56 -2.47 8.86
N GLU A 37 -11.17 -1.29 9.04
CA GLU A 37 -11.34 -0.66 10.35
C GLU A 37 -12.18 -1.52 11.30
N LYS A 38 -13.08 -2.33 10.78
CA LYS A 38 -13.89 -3.25 11.59
C LYS A 38 -13.03 -4.25 12.38
N TYR A 39 -11.89 -4.64 11.83
CA TYR A 39 -11.00 -5.65 12.44
C TYR A 39 -9.77 -5.05 13.10
N LEU A 40 -9.52 -3.75 12.90
CA LEU A 40 -8.35 -3.11 13.49
C LEU A 40 -8.64 -2.71 14.94
N ARG A 41 -7.59 -2.87 15.76
CA ARG A 41 -7.61 -2.45 17.16
C ARG A 41 -6.43 -1.51 17.41
N PRO A 42 -6.53 -0.58 18.38
CA PRO A 42 -5.43 0.32 18.70
C PRO A 42 -4.12 -0.45 18.96
N GLY A 43 -3.03 0.06 18.39
CA GLY A 43 -1.71 -0.53 18.54
C GLY A 43 -1.39 -1.65 17.57
N MET A 44 -2.34 -2.05 16.73
CA MET A 44 -2.07 -3.05 15.70
C MET A 44 -1.08 -2.54 14.65
N ARG A 45 -0.29 -3.47 14.16
CA ARG A 45 0.62 -3.28 13.07
C ARG A 45 -0.01 -3.87 11.80
N VAL A 46 0.05 -3.12 10.70
CA VAL A 46 -0.57 -3.50 9.44
C VAL A 46 0.50 -3.76 8.39
N LEU A 47 0.37 -4.85 7.68
CA LEU A 47 1.18 -5.15 6.50
C LEU A 47 0.30 -5.04 5.27
N GLU A 48 0.63 -4.12 4.37
CA GLU A 48 -0.05 -4.00 3.08
C GLU A 48 0.85 -4.49 1.95
N ILE A 49 0.39 -5.51 1.23
CA ILE A 49 1.10 -6.07 0.08
C ILE A 49 0.42 -5.58 -1.18
N GLY A 50 1.21 -5.05 -2.12
CA GLY A 50 0.66 -4.42 -3.31
C GLY A 50 0.09 -3.04 -3.01
N ALA A 51 0.85 -2.24 -2.26
CA ALA A 51 0.37 -0.97 -1.72
C ALA A 51 0.12 0.11 -2.77
N ALA A 52 0.61 -0.07 -4.00
CA ALA A 52 0.50 0.89 -5.09
C ALA A 52 1.02 2.28 -4.65
N THR A 53 0.23 3.32 -4.81
CA THR A 53 0.62 4.68 -4.44
C THR A 53 0.36 5.02 -2.97
N GLY A 54 -0.15 4.07 -2.20
CA GLY A 54 -0.23 4.15 -0.75
C GLY A 54 -1.52 4.72 -0.17
N ARG A 55 -2.60 4.77 -0.92
CA ARG A 55 -3.84 5.37 -0.43
C ARG A 55 -4.33 4.74 0.87
N TYR A 56 -4.32 3.40 0.95
CA TYR A 56 -4.72 2.70 2.18
C TYR A 56 -3.67 2.83 3.27
N SER A 57 -2.40 2.62 2.93
CA SER A 57 -1.30 2.71 3.88
C SER A 57 -1.24 4.07 4.55
N HIS A 58 -1.32 5.15 3.79
CA HIS A 58 -1.28 6.50 4.35
C HIS A 58 -2.50 6.81 5.19
N ALA A 59 -3.70 6.39 4.76
CA ALA A 59 -4.91 6.58 5.54
C ALA A 59 -4.83 5.87 6.88
N LEU A 60 -4.33 4.63 6.90
CA LEU A 60 -4.17 3.86 8.13
C LEU A 60 -3.09 4.46 9.03
N ALA A 61 -1.97 4.90 8.45
CA ALA A 61 -0.92 5.56 9.22
C ALA A 61 -1.40 6.88 9.83
N GLN A 62 -2.19 7.65 9.09
CA GLN A 62 -2.80 8.88 9.60
C GLN A 62 -3.81 8.61 10.72
N SER A 63 -4.41 7.42 10.74
CA SER A 63 -5.28 6.98 11.82
C SER A 63 -4.54 6.43 13.04
N GLY A 64 -3.20 6.43 13.00
CA GLY A 64 -2.37 6.07 14.14
C GLY A 64 -1.82 4.64 14.11
N TYR A 65 -2.09 3.88 13.06
CA TYR A 65 -1.54 2.53 12.94
C TYR A 65 -0.13 2.56 12.38
N ARG A 66 0.68 1.60 12.77
CA ARG A 66 1.97 1.36 12.12
C ARG A 66 1.74 0.52 10.87
N VAL A 67 2.21 1.00 9.73
CA VAL A 67 2.01 0.32 8.46
C VAL A 67 3.34 -0.01 7.82
N ASP A 68 3.51 -1.27 7.47
CA ASP A 68 4.62 -1.72 6.63
C ASP A 68 4.05 -2.09 5.26
N ALA A 69 4.51 -1.42 4.22
CA ALA A 69 4.00 -1.58 2.87
C ALA A 69 5.03 -2.23 1.96
N VAL A 70 4.55 -3.04 1.04
CA VAL A 70 5.37 -3.70 0.00
C VAL A 70 4.75 -3.41 -1.35
N GLU A 71 5.57 -2.97 -2.28
CA GLU A 71 5.14 -2.68 -3.64
C GLU A 71 6.20 -3.15 -4.63
N LEU A 72 5.77 -3.75 -5.75
CA LEU A 72 6.64 -4.32 -6.75
C LEU A 72 7.21 -3.25 -7.70
N VAL A 73 6.40 -2.27 -8.06
CA VAL A 73 6.68 -1.31 -9.13
C VAL A 73 7.30 -0.04 -8.56
N GLN A 74 8.52 0.28 -9.00
CA GLN A 74 9.27 1.44 -8.50
C GLN A 74 8.52 2.76 -8.72
N HIS A 75 7.84 2.91 -9.84
CA HIS A 75 7.03 4.10 -10.12
C HIS A 75 5.98 4.34 -9.02
N ASN A 76 5.31 3.28 -8.58
CA ASN A 76 4.33 3.36 -7.50
C ASN A 76 4.98 3.69 -6.16
N ILE A 77 6.17 3.12 -5.91
CA ILE A 77 6.93 3.41 -4.68
C ILE A 77 7.29 4.90 -4.61
N ASP A 78 7.72 5.48 -5.72
CA ASP A 78 8.07 6.89 -5.79
C ASP A 78 6.86 7.77 -5.47
N LEU A 79 5.70 7.44 -6.02
CA LEU A 79 4.44 8.13 -5.71
C LEU A 79 4.01 7.90 -4.26
N PHE A 80 4.19 6.69 -3.75
CA PHE A 80 3.91 6.38 -2.35
C PHE A 80 4.70 7.32 -1.42
N LYS A 81 6.00 7.44 -1.66
CA LYS A 81 6.88 8.32 -0.88
C LYS A 81 6.48 9.79 -1.00
N LYS A 82 6.12 10.22 -2.20
CA LYS A 82 5.66 11.59 -2.46
C LYS A 82 4.39 11.90 -1.69
N ASN A 83 3.51 10.92 -1.53
CA ASN A 83 2.22 11.09 -0.84
C ASN A 83 2.32 11.00 0.69
N SER A 84 3.51 10.70 1.22
CA SER A 84 3.71 10.61 2.66
C SER A 84 3.55 11.95 3.36
N MET A 85 2.90 11.92 4.51
CA MET A 85 2.68 13.11 5.34
C MET A 85 3.53 13.05 6.61
N PRO A 86 3.94 14.19 7.17
CA PRO A 86 4.68 14.20 8.44
C PRO A 86 3.91 13.49 9.55
N GLY A 87 4.62 12.74 10.37
CA GLY A 87 4.06 12.02 11.51
C GLY A 87 3.49 10.64 11.22
N GLU A 88 3.47 10.22 9.97
CA GLU A 88 3.03 8.88 9.62
C GLU A 88 4.08 7.83 10.02
N ASN A 89 3.63 6.77 10.69
CA ASN A 89 4.48 5.61 10.99
C ASN A 89 4.31 4.56 9.89
N VAL A 90 4.93 4.82 8.76
CA VAL A 90 4.81 3.98 7.57
C VAL A 90 6.18 3.69 6.97
N THR A 91 6.38 2.44 6.53
CA THR A 91 7.55 2.03 5.77
C THR A 91 7.10 1.50 4.42
N ILE A 92 7.94 1.63 3.40
CA ILE A 92 7.70 1.08 2.07
C ILE A 92 8.95 0.36 1.59
N ARG A 93 8.77 -0.85 1.07
CA ARG A 93 9.83 -1.66 0.48
C ARG A 93 9.42 -2.14 -0.89
N GLN A 94 10.38 -2.17 -1.80
CA GLN A 94 10.18 -2.89 -3.04
C GLN A 94 10.26 -4.38 -2.77
N GLY A 95 9.26 -5.12 -3.24
CA GLY A 95 9.22 -6.55 -3.04
C GLY A 95 8.14 -7.21 -3.86
N ASP A 96 8.31 -8.50 -4.07
CA ASP A 96 7.36 -9.36 -4.73
C ASP A 96 6.52 -10.06 -3.67
N ALA A 97 5.19 -10.03 -3.81
CA ALA A 97 4.28 -10.69 -2.87
C ALA A 97 4.53 -12.19 -2.73
N ARG A 98 5.22 -12.79 -3.70
CA ARG A 98 5.59 -14.21 -3.67
C ARG A 98 6.79 -14.49 -2.76
N ASP A 99 7.52 -13.46 -2.36
CA ASP A 99 8.70 -13.58 -1.50
C ASP A 99 8.66 -12.50 -0.41
N LEU A 100 8.23 -12.91 0.77
CA LEU A 100 8.12 -12.03 1.94
C LEU A 100 9.19 -12.36 2.99
N SER A 101 10.32 -12.93 2.57
CA SER A 101 11.40 -13.32 3.46
C SER A 101 11.92 -12.17 4.31
N CYS A 102 11.87 -10.93 3.80
CA CYS A 102 12.28 -9.74 4.55
C CYS A 102 11.41 -9.47 5.79
N PHE A 103 10.27 -10.12 5.93
CA PHE A 103 9.36 -9.96 7.06
C PHE A 103 9.39 -11.13 8.05
N ILE A 104 10.18 -12.18 7.79
CA ILE A 104 10.24 -13.39 8.65
C ILE A 104 10.62 -13.05 10.08
N MET A 105 11.50 -12.07 10.28
CA MET A 105 12.00 -11.68 11.60
C MET A 105 11.09 -10.65 12.30
N ILE A 106 9.99 -10.27 11.70
CA ILE A 106 9.08 -9.28 12.26
C ILE A 106 7.86 -10.02 12.81
N PRO A 107 7.59 -9.97 14.14
CA PRO A 107 6.39 -10.59 14.68
C PRO A 107 5.16 -9.87 14.13
N LEU A 108 4.39 -10.57 13.33
CA LEU A 108 3.11 -10.11 12.81
C LEU A 108 2.03 -10.60 13.76
N ILE A 109 1.65 -9.75 14.67
CA ILE A 109 0.60 -10.08 15.65
C ILE A 109 -0.59 -9.16 15.42
#